data_658a5b780220e7fd608cd8a0151c7fad
#
_entry.id   658a5b780220e7fd608cd8a0151c7fad
#
_cell.length_a   1.000
_cell.length_b   1.000
_cell.length_c   1.000
_cell.angle_alpha   90.00
_cell.angle_beta   90.00
_cell.angle_gamma   90.00
#
_symmetry.space_group_name_H-M   'P 1'
#
loop_
_entity.id
_entity.type
_entity.pdbx_description
1 polymer ?
#
loop_
_entity_poly.entity_id
_entity_poly.type
_entity_poly.pdbx_seq_one_letter_code
_entity_poly.pdbx_strand_id
1 'polypeptide(L)'
;MSTVVTKKKSDRKDKVVLNIQRTLCYIVLILLAILCLFSFYVLVINTTRSHPDIQKGFSLLPGRSFFNNLKNLLGDANLPVLSGMFNSLVVAGGSALLSVYFSALTAYAIHAYNFRFKNLAFTIIMVIMMVPTQVSALGFVDQMSRMRLMNSFIPLIVPSIASPVVFFFIKQYMDSVLPIEL
;
A
#
# COMPACT_ATOMS: atom_id res chain seq x y z
N MET A 1 20.92 46.21 28.64
CA MET A 1 20.98 46.37 27.18
C MET A 1 21.72 45.23 26.48
N SER A 2 22.61 44.47 27.13
CA SER A 2 23.39 43.34 26.59
C SER A 2 22.61 42.03 26.34
N THR A 3 21.58 41.71 27.13
CA THR A 3 20.81 40.49 27.06
C THR A 3 19.86 40.42 25.84
N VAL A 4 19.39 41.55 25.31
CA VAL A 4 18.49 41.61 24.14
C VAL A 4 19.27 41.36 22.82
N VAL A 5 20.52 41.80 22.76
CA VAL A 5 21.39 41.67 21.57
C VAL A 5 21.85 40.21 21.42
N THR A 6 22.13 39.51 22.52
CA THR A 6 22.55 38.12 22.51
C THR A 6 21.38 37.19 22.10
N LYS A 7 20.15 37.45 22.52
CA LYS A 7 18.95 36.69 22.14
C LYS A 7 18.64 36.81 20.63
N LYS A 8 18.79 38.01 20.07
CA LYS A 8 18.56 38.27 18.63
C LYS A 8 19.61 37.59 17.72
N LYS A 9 20.84 37.40 18.22
CA LYS A 9 21.94 36.74 17.48
C LYS A 9 21.80 35.21 17.53
N SER A 10 21.23 34.63 18.62
CA SER A 10 20.89 33.21 18.73
C SER A 10 19.75 32.87 17.76
N ASP A 11 18.64 33.61 17.77
CA ASP A 11 17.50 33.43 16.85
C ASP A 11 17.89 33.44 15.37
N ARG A 12 18.88 34.25 15.01
CA ARG A 12 19.37 34.30 13.61
C ARG A 12 20.19 33.08 13.23
N LYS A 13 21.02 32.55 14.14
CA LYS A 13 21.79 31.33 13.92
C LYS A 13 20.86 30.11 13.82
N ASP A 14 19.87 30.03 14.69
CA ASP A 14 18.91 28.92 14.70
C ASP A 14 18.07 28.90 13.42
N LYS A 15 17.65 30.05 12.90
CA LYS A 15 16.97 30.17 11.62
C LYS A 15 17.84 29.76 10.43
N VAL A 16 19.12 30.11 10.44
CA VAL A 16 20.08 29.73 9.39
C VAL A 16 20.30 28.22 9.42
N VAL A 17 20.50 27.61 10.60
CA VAL A 17 20.67 26.17 10.74
C VAL A 17 19.41 25.42 10.28
N LEU A 18 18.21 25.87 10.68
CA LEU A 18 16.95 25.31 10.22
C LEU A 18 16.78 25.39 8.71
N ASN A 19 17.16 26.51 8.08
CA ASN A 19 17.07 26.64 6.64
C ASN A 19 18.05 25.71 5.91
N ILE A 20 19.28 25.55 6.41
CA ILE A 20 20.27 24.62 5.84
C ILE A 20 19.76 23.17 5.95
N GLN A 21 19.26 22.78 7.13
CA GLN A 21 18.69 21.43 7.33
C GLN A 21 17.50 21.18 6.40
N ARG A 22 16.60 22.17 6.28
CA ARG A 22 15.46 22.09 5.36
C ARG A 22 15.90 21.96 3.90
N THR A 23 16.87 22.76 3.46
CA THR A 23 17.42 22.68 2.10
C THR A 23 18.06 21.34 1.84
N LEU A 24 18.83 20.81 2.79
CA LEU A 24 19.44 19.48 2.68
C LEU A 24 18.37 18.38 2.56
N CYS A 25 17.33 18.43 3.40
CA CYS A 25 16.21 17.51 3.31
C CYS A 25 15.52 17.58 1.93
N TYR A 26 15.27 18.77 1.39
CA TYR A 26 14.69 18.92 0.07
C TYR A 26 15.57 18.33 -1.04
N ILE A 27 16.87 18.56 -0.98
CA ILE A 27 17.82 17.98 -1.95
C ILE A 27 17.77 16.46 -1.93
N VAL A 28 17.81 15.85 -0.73
CA VAL A 28 17.72 14.39 -0.57
C VAL A 28 16.40 13.87 -1.09
N LEU A 29 15.28 14.52 -0.75
CA LEU A 29 13.94 14.11 -1.19
C LEU A 29 13.78 14.22 -2.72
N ILE A 30 14.31 15.29 -3.33
CA ILE A 30 14.28 15.48 -4.79
C ILE A 30 15.12 14.39 -5.47
N LEU A 31 16.31 14.10 -4.96
CA LEU A 31 17.17 13.03 -5.48
C LEU A 31 16.47 11.68 -5.42
N LEU A 32 15.86 11.34 -4.29
CA LEU A 32 15.08 10.11 -4.12
C LEU A 32 13.88 10.07 -5.07
N ALA A 33 13.16 11.18 -5.22
CA ALA A 33 12.03 11.27 -6.13
C ALA A 33 12.45 11.07 -7.59
N ILE A 34 13.56 11.68 -8.01
CA ILE A 34 14.13 11.49 -9.35
C ILE A 34 14.50 10.02 -9.56
N LEU A 35 15.16 9.39 -8.60
CA LEU A 35 15.57 7.99 -8.67
C LEU A 35 14.36 7.04 -8.78
N CYS A 36 13.32 7.28 -8.00
CA CYS A 36 12.07 6.51 -8.08
C CYS A 36 11.37 6.72 -9.43
N LEU A 37 11.20 7.97 -9.86
CA LEU A 37 10.52 8.30 -11.12
C LEU A 37 11.31 7.84 -12.35
N PHE A 38 12.64 7.80 -12.26
CA PHE A 38 13.50 7.34 -13.35
C PHE A 38 13.21 5.89 -13.76
N SER A 39 12.95 5.01 -12.80
CA SER A 39 12.59 3.62 -13.08
C SER A 39 11.29 3.53 -13.89
N PHE A 40 10.27 4.32 -13.52
CA PHE A 40 9.01 4.40 -14.28
C PHE A 40 9.20 5.03 -15.64
N TYR A 41 10.02 6.08 -15.73
CA TYR A 41 10.36 6.69 -17.00
C TYR A 41 10.98 5.69 -17.99
N VAL A 42 11.98 4.92 -17.53
CA VAL A 42 12.62 3.87 -18.35
C VAL A 42 11.61 2.81 -18.77
N LEU A 43 10.70 2.40 -17.89
CA LEU A 43 9.63 1.46 -18.21
C LEU A 43 8.76 2.01 -19.36
N VAL A 44 8.28 3.25 -19.26
CA VAL A 44 7.45 3.89 -20.28
C VAL A 44 8.22 4.02 -21.62
N ILE A 45 9.48 4.43 -21.59
CA ILE A 45 10.31 4.51 -22.80
C ILE A 45 10.44 3.14 -23.45
N ASN A 46 10.71 2.09 -22.68
CA ASN A 46 10.87 0.74 -23.22
C ASN A 46 9.58 0.19 -23.83
N THR A 47 8.38 0.59 -23.37
CA THR A 47 7.12 0.18 -24.02
C THR A 47 7.01 0.70 -25.46
N THR A 48 7.70 1.81 -25.77
CA THR A 48 7.69 2.41 -27.12
C THR A 48 8.78 1.88 -28.05
N ARG A 49 9.77 1.13 -27.51
CA ARG A 49 10.91 0.61 -28.27
C ARG A 49 10.63 -0.77 -28.84
N SER A 50 11.28 -1.08 -29.97
CA SER A 50 11.25 -2.43 -30.53
C SER A 50 12.15 -3.39 -29.73
N HIS A 51 11.89 -4.69 -29.79
CA HIS A 51 12.69 -5.70 -29.12
C HIS A 51 14.19 -5.63 -29.46
N PRO A 52 14.60 -5.48 -30.75
CA PRO A 52 16.00 -5.28 -31.10
C PRO A 52 16.63 -4.00 -30.52
N ASP A 53 15.85 -2.93 -30.37
CA ASP A 53 16.35 -1.69 -29.81
C ASP A 53 16.54 -1.77 -28.29
N ILE A 54 15.70 -2.54 -27.60
CA ILE A 54 15.87 -2.81 -26.16
C ILE A 54 17.14 -3.65 -25.94
N GLN A 55 17.43 -4.62 -26.79
CA GLN A 55 18.65 -5.43 -26.71
C GLN A 55 19.94 -4.64 -26.94
N LYS A 56 19.89 -3.53 -27.69
CA LYS A 56 21.04 -2.63 -27.87
C LYS A 56 21.42 -1.86 -26.61
N GLY A 57 20.61 -1.93 -25.55
CA GLY A 57 20.88 -1.32 -24.26
C GLY A 57 19.97 -0.14 -23.94
N PHE A 58 20.39 0.61 -22.94
CA PHE A 58 19.64 1.73 -22.37
C PHE A 58 19.49 2.89 -23.34
N SER A 59 18.31 3.51 -23.37
CA SER A 59 18.04 4.75 -24.11
C SER A 59 17.03 5.61 -23.36
N LEU A 60 17.24 6.91 -23.38
CA LEU A 60 16.30 7.90 -22.85
C LEU A 60 15.25 8.35 -23.90
N LEU A 61 15.44 7.98 -25.17
CA LEU A 61 14.56 8.41 -26.24
C LEU A 61 13.48 7.37 -26.52
N PRO A 62 12.22 7.81 -26.69
CA PRO A 62 11.13 6.91 -27.06
C PRO A 62 11.29 6.36 -28.48
N GLY A 63 10.84 5.12 -28.67
CA GLY A 63 10.69 4.52 -29.98
C GLY A 63 9.31 4.77 -30.61
N ARG A 64 8.99 4.07 -31.68
CA ARG A 64 7.70 4.16 -32.40
C ARG A 64 6.90 2.86 -32.38
N SER A 65 7.29 1.89 -31.59
CA SER A 65 6.75 0.54 -31.59
C SER A 65 5.62 0.30 -30.58
N PHE A 66 5.14 1.34 -29.88
CA PHE A 66 4.13 1.21 -28.81
C PHE A 66 2.89 0.42 -29.27
N PHE A 67 2.27 0.80 -30.39
CA PHE A 67 1.06 0.13 -30.88
C PHE A 67 1.32 -1.31 -31.32
N ASN A 68 2.49 -1.59 -31.90
CA ASN A 68 2.86 -2.94 -32.26
C ASN A 68 3.09 -3.80 -31.01
N ASN A 69 3.79 -3.28 -30.03
CA ASN A 69 4.01 -3.96 -28.75
C ASN A 69 2.68 -4.22 -28.02
N LEU A 70 1.77 -3.25 -28.01
CA LEU A 70 0.44 -3.39 -27.41
C LEU A 70 -0.38 -4.47 -28.15
N LYS A 71 -0.38 -4.44 -29.48
CA LYS A 71 -1.08 -5.46 -30.30
C LYS A 71 -0.53 -6.86 -30.05
N ASN A 72 0.79 -7.01 -30.00
CA ASN A 72 1.43 -8.28 -29.71
C ASN A 72 1.09 -8.78 -28.31
N LEU A 73 1.11 -7.88 -27.30
CA LEU A 73 0.76 -8.23 -25.94
C LEU A 73 -0.70 -8.69 -25.80
N LEU A 74 -1.63 -7.99 -26.44
CA LEU A 74 -3.06 -8.33 -26.39
C LEU A 74 -3.42 -9.56 -27.24
N GLY A 75 -2.62 -9.85 -28.26
CA GLY A 75 -2.80 -11.01 -29.15
C GLY A 75 -2.06 -12.28 -28.70
N ASP A 76 -1.24 -12.22 -27.66
CA ASP A 76 -0.50 -13.37 -27.16
C ASP A 76 -1.41 -14.31 -26.38
N ALA A 77 -1.67 -15.49 -26.94
CA ALA A 77 -2.50 -16.51 -26.31
C ALA A 77 -1.88 -17.08 -25.01
N ASN A 78 -0.56 -16.99 -24.84
CA ASN A 78 0.14 -17.48 -23.65
C ASN A 78 0.09 -16.47 -22.50
N LEU A 79 -0.24 -15.20 -22.79
CA LEU A 79 -0.32 -14.12 -21.81
C LEU A 79 -1.71 -13.47 -21.83
N PRO A 80 -2.74 -14.07 -21.20
CA PRO A 80 -4.10 -13.53 -21.19
C PRO A 80 -4.21 -12.29 -20.30
N VAL A 81 -3.62 -11.16 -20.74
CA VAL A 81 -3.46 -9.92 -19.93
C VAL A 81 -4.82 -9.39 -19.50
N LEU A 82 -5.80 -9.29 -20.40
CA LEU A 82 -7.13 -8.76 -20.08
C LEU A 82 -7.85 -9.61 -19.02
N SER A 83 -7.79 -10.94 -19.17
CA SER A 83 -8.36 -11.85 -18.16
C SER A 83 -7.64 -11.74 -16.82
N GLY A 84 -6.31 -11.62 -16.85
CA GLY A 84 -5.51 -11.41 -15.65
C GLY A 84 -5.85 -10.09 -14.94
N MET A 85 -6.02 -9.01 -15.67
CA MET A 85 -6.44 -7.71 -15.12
C MET A 85 -7.85 -7.79 -14.53
N PHE A 86 -8.79 -8.44 -15.21
CA PHE A 86 -10.14 -8.64 -14.69
C PHE A 86 -10.14 -9.48 -13.41
N ASN A 87 -9.40 -10.59 -13.41
CA ASN A 87 -9.25 -11.44 -12.23
C ASN A 87 -8.64 -10.65 -11.05
N SER A 88 -7.62 -9.85 -11.31
CA SER A 88 -7.02 -8.98 -10.28
C SER A 88 -8.01 -7.95 -9.75
N LEU A 89 -8.85 -7.38 -10.61
CA LEU A 89 -9.90 -6.44 -10.20
C LEU A 89 -10.94 -7.13 -9.32
N VAL A 90 -11.37 -8.34 -9.67
CA VAL A 90 -12.32 -9.14 -8.87
C VAL A 90 -11.74 -9.47 -7.51
N VAL A 91 -10.49 -9.94 -7.46
CA VAL A 91 -9.82 -10.28 -6.20
C VAL A 91 -9.61 -9.03 -5.34
N ALA A 92 -9.07 -7.98 -5.90
CA ALA A 92 -8.79 -6.73 -5.16
C ALA A 92 -10.09 -6.07 -4.69
N GLY A 93 -11.08 -5.93 -5.57
CA GLY A 93 -12.37 -5.35 -5.23
C GLY A 93 -13.14 -6.17 -4.19
N GLY A 94 -13.20 -7.48 -4.37
CA GLY A 94 -13.83 -8.39 -3.42
C GLY A 94 -13.16 -8.35 -2.04
N SER A 95 -11.83 -8.41 -2.00
CA SER A 95 -11.05 -8.32 -0.76
C SER A 95 -11.25 -6.99 -0.06
N ALA A 96 -11.18 -5.88 -0.79
CA ALA A 96 -11.35 -4.55 -0.22
C ALA A 96 -12.76 -4.34 0.35
N LEU A 97 -13.80 -4.72 -0.38
CA LEU A 97 -15.19 -4.59 0.05
C LEU A 97 -15.46 -5.41 1.32
N LEU A 98 -15.06 -6.69 1.32
CA LEU A 98 -15.28 -7.55 2.48
C LEU A 98 -14.46 -7.08 3.69
N SER A 99 -13.20 -6.71 3.49
CA SER A 99 -12.33 -6.21 4.55
C SER A 99 -12.90 -4.96 5.21
N VAL A 100 -13.29 -3.96 4.42
CA VAL A 100 -13.84 -2.69 4.94
C VAL A 100 -15.19 -2.92 5.62
N TYR A 101 -16.08 -3.70 5.00
CA TYR A 101 -17.42 -3.95 5.53
C TYR A 101 -17.36 -4.65 6.91
N PHE A 102 -16.67 -5.78 6.99
CA PHE A 102 -16.60 -6.53 8.25
C PHE A 102 -15.75 -5.83 9.32
N SER A 103 -14.69 -5.15 8.92
CA SER A 103 -13.90 -4.33 9.84
C SER A 103 -14.69 -3.15 10.40
N ALA A 104 -15.50 -2.49 9.57
CA ALA A 104 -16.35 -1.38 10.01
C ALA A 104 -17.44 -1.85 10.97
N LEU A 105 -18.11 -2.97 10.69
CA LEU A 105 -19.09 -3.56 11.60
C LEU A 105 -18.46 -3.92 12.95
N THR A 106 -17.30 -4.57 12.92
CA THR A 106 -16.58 -4.96 14.15
C THR A 106 -16.11 -3.74 14.94
N ALA A 107 -15.54 -2.74 14.25
CA ALA A 107 -15.10 -1.49 14.87
C ALA A 107 -16.27 -0.73 15.50
N TYR A 108 -17.39 -0.65 14.79
CA TYR A 108 -18.61 -0.01 15.32
C TYR A 108 -19.15 -0.75 16.52
N ALA A 109 -19.22 -2.07 16.49
CA ALA A 109 -19.67 -2.86 17.63
C ALA A 109 -18.79 -2.64 18.87
N ILE A 110 -17.47 -2.60 18.70
CA ILE A 110 -16.53 -2.34 19.81
C ILE A 110 -16.53 -0.86 20.22
N HIS A 111 -16.86 0.08 19.32
CA HIS A 111 -16.96 1.50 19.65
C HIS A 111 -18.25 1.81 20.41
N ALA A 112 -19.40 1.51 19.83
CA ALA A 112 -20.72 1.98 20.29
C ALA A 112 -21.31 1.16 21.43
N TYR A 113 -21.10 -0.18 21.46
CA TYR A 113 -21.76 -1.03 22.43
C TYR A 113 -20.88 -1.37 23.64
N ASN A 114 -21.51 -1.45 24.83
CA ASN A 114 -20.89 -1.93 26.05
C ASN A 114 -21.33 -3.39 26.31
N PHE A 115 -20.44 -4.34 26.08
CA PHE A 115 -20.68 -5.77 26.33
C PHE A 115 -19.53 -6.38 27.14
N ARG A 116 -19.84 -7.49 27.86
CA ARG A 116 -18.94 -8.10 28.85
C ARG A 116 -17.53 -8.42 28.33
N PHE A 117 -17.41 -8.82 27.07
CA PHE A 117 -16.14 -9.25 26.46
C PHE A 117 -15.52 -8.21 25.51
N LYS A 118 -15.97 -6.96 25.53
CA LYS A 118 -15.49 -5.86 24.66
C LYS A 118 -13.97 -5.74 24.65
N ASN A 119 -13.38 -5.62 25.83
CA ASN A 119 -11.93 -5.43 25.98
C ASN A 119 -11.15 -6.69 25.59
N LEU A 120 -11.68 -7.88 25.89
CA LEU A 120 -11.08 -9.13 25.48
C LEU A 120 -11.07 -9.27 23.96
N ALA A 121 -12.20 -8.99 23.28
CA ALA A 121 -12.31 -9.04 21.83
C ALA A 121 -11.30 -8.08 21.17
N PHE A 122 -11.23 -6.85 21.66
CA PHE A 122 -10.23 -5.88 21.17
C PHE A 122 -8.79 -6.37 21.36
N THR A 123 -8.48 -6.89 22.56
CA THR A 123 -7.14 -7.42 22.87
C THR A 123 -6.78 -8.60 21.97
N ILE A 124 -7.71 -9.53 21.72
CA ILE A 124 -7.46 -10.67 20.82
C ILE A 124 -7.14 -10.18 19.39
N ILE A 125 -7.89 -9.21 18.87
CA ILE A 125 -7.62 -8.65 17.54
C ILE A 125 -6.23 -8.02 17.49
N MET A 126 -5.84 -7.28 18.54
CA MET A 126 -4.51 -6.67 18.62
C MET A 126 -3.39 -7.70 18.72
N VAL A 127 -3.58 -8.79 19.47
CA VAL A 127 -2.61 -9.89 19.57
C VAL A 127 -2.43 -10.60 18.22
N ILE A 128 -3.53 -10.84 17.48
CA ILE A 128 -3.48 -11.45 16.14
C ILE A 128 -2.66 -10.55 15.18
N MET A 129 -2.77 -9.22 15.30
CA MET A 129 -2.00 -8.28 14.49
C MET A 129 -0.49 -8.38 14.73
N MET A 130 -0.06 -8.88 15.90
CA MET A 130 1.36 -9.07 16.21
C MET A 130 1.94 -10.36 15.63
N VAL A 131 1.11 -11.27 15.13
CA VAL A 131 1.59 -12.52 14.51
C VAL A 131 2.18 -12.21 13.13
N PRO A 132 3.46 -12.57 12.88
CA PRO A 132 4.07 -12.37 11.57
C PRO A 132 3.33 -13.15 10.48
N THR A 133 2.88 -12.46 9.45
CA THR A 133 2.13 -13.07 8.34
C THR A 133 2.92 -14.16 7.60
N GLN A 134 4.25 -14.03 7.59
CA GLN A 134 5.16 -15.01 6.98
C GLN A 134 5.07 -16.40 7.63
N VAL A 135 4.90 -16.44 8.95
CA VAL A 135 4.75 -17.70 9.70
C VAL A 135 3.43 -18.38 9.36
N SER A 136 2.37 -17.60 9.21
CA SER A 136 1.03 -18.10 8.90
C SER A 136 0.89 -18.58 7.45
N ALA A 137 1.72 -18.05 6.53
CA ALA A 137 1.58 -18.29 5.10
C ALA A 137 1.70 -19.78 4.71
N LEU A 138 2.67 -20.49 5.28
CA LEU A 138 2.90 -21.91 4.99
C LEU A 138 1.71 -22.78 5.45
N GLY A 139 1.23 -22.55 6.65
CA GLY A 139 0.07 -23.27 7.19
C GLY A 139 -1.19 -22.96 6.40
N PHE A 140 -1.36 -21.70 5.95
CA PHE A 140 -2.48 -21.30 5.12
C PHE A 140 -2.49 -22.01 3.77
N VAL A 141 -1.34 -22.07 3.08
CA VAL A 141 -1.23 -22.77 1.78
C VAL A 141 -1.52 -24.27 1.94
N ASP A 142 -0.98 -24.93 2.96
CA ASP A 142 -1.25 -26.34 3.23
C ASP A 142 -2.76 -26.57 3.47
N GLN A 143 -3.39 -25.72 4.30
CA GLN A 143 -4.82 -25.80 4.57
C GLN A 143 -5.66 -25.63 3.29
N MET A 144 -5.34 -24.62 2.45
CA MET A 144 -6.05 -24.38 1.19
C MET A 144 -5.87 -25.53 0.20
N SER A 145 -4.68 -26.14 0.18
CA SER A 145 -4.41 -27.35 -0.61
C SER A 145 -5.27 -28.55 -0.17
N ARG A 146 -5.34 -28.81 1.13
CA ARG A 146 -6.19 -29.87 1.70
C ARG A 146 -7.67 -29.67 1.41
N MET A 147 -8.12 -28.42 1.40
CA MET A 147 -9.50 -28.04 1.05
C MET A 147 -9.77 -28.04 -0.46
N ARG A 148 -8.76 -28.29 -1.30
CA ARG A 148 -8.83 -28.24 -2.78
C ARG A 148 -9.26 -26.88 -3.34
N LEU A 149 -8.91 -25.81 -2.63
CA LEU A 149 -9.27 -24.42 -2.99
C LEU A 149 -8.18 -23.67 -3.76
N MET A 150 -7.03 -24.31 -4.05
CA MET A 150 -5.87 -23.66 -4.68
C MET A 150 -6.16 -23.04 -6.05
N ASN A 151 -7.14 -23.57 -6.79
CA ASN A 151 -7.51 -23.02 -8.11
C ASN A 151 -8.83 -22.24 -8.02
N SER A 152 -8.96 -21.38 -7.01
CA SER A 152 -10.13 -20.52 -6.85
C SER A 152 -9.73 -19.15 -6.27
N PHE A 153 -10.63 -18.15 -6.36
CA PHE A 153 -10.41 -16.84 -5.75
C PHE A 153 -10.75 -16.81 -4.23
N ILE A 154 -11.36 -17.87 -3.72
CA ILE A 154 -11.79 -17.96 -2.32
C ILE A 154 -10.62 -17.73 -1.35
N PRO A 155 -9.45 -18.41 -1.49
CA PRO A 155 -8.32 -18.18 -0.60
C PRO A 155 -7.75 -16.77 -0.65
N LEU A 156 -7.97 -16.04 -1.73
CA LEU A 156 -7.47 -14.68 -1.91
C LEU A 156 -8.44 -13.63 -1.34
N ILE A 157 -9.74 -13.90 -1.40
CA ILE A 157 -10.78 -12.94 -1.03
C ILE A 157 -11.28 -13.14 0.40
N VAL A 158 -11.62 -14.37 0.79
CA VAL A 158 -12.29 -14.63 2.06
C VAL A 158 -11.46 -14.29 3.30
N PRO A 159 -10.13 -14.54 3.35
CA PRO A 159 -9.34 -14.19 4.52
C PRO A 159 -9.28 -12.69 4.81
N SER A 160 -9.56 -11.85 3.81
CA SER A 160 -9.59 -10.39 3.97
C SER A 160 -10.71 -9.90 4.89
N ILE A 161 -11.75 -10.72 5.13
CA ILE A 161 -12.81 -10.47 6.12
C ILE A 161 -12.22 -10.21 7.51
N ALA A 162 -11.21 -10.98 7.87
CA ALA A 162 -10.51 -10.86 9.16
C ALA A 162 -9.23 -10.05 9.01
N SER A 163 -9.35 -8.75 8.74
CA SER A 163 -8.20 -7.83 8.61
C SER A 163 -8.03 -6.97 9.88
N PRO A 164 -7.15 -7.37 10.82
CA PRO A 164 -6.94 -6.61 12.06
C PRO A 164 -6.42 -5.20 11.81
N VAL A 165 -5.61 -5.00 10.76
CA VAL A 165 -5.05 -3.69 10.40
C VAL A 165 -6.14 -2.73 9.96
N VAL A 166 -7.03 -3.16 9.06
CA VAL A 166 -8.14 -2.33 8.57
C VAL A 166 -9.11 -2.01 9.73
N PHE A 167 -9.43 -3.02 10.55
CA PHE A 167 -10.21 -2.84 11.76
C PHE A 167 -9.60 -1.76 12.68
N PHE A 168 -8.29 -1.85 12.95
CA PHE A 168 -7.61 -0.90 13.84
C PHE A 168 -7.72 0.54 13.34
N PHE A 169 -7.46 0.79 12.06
CA PHE A 169 -7.56 2.15 11.50
C PHE A 169 -8.99 2.68 11.53
N ILE A 170 -9.98 1.85 11.17
CA ILE A 170 -11.39 2.26 11.21
C ILE A 170 -11.82 2.55 12.66
N LYS A 171 -11.45 1.69 13.61
CA LYS A 171 -11.75 1.89 15.03
C LYS A 171 -11.14 3.19 15.56
N GLN A 172 -9.88 3.45 15.25
CA GLN A 172 -9.21 4.68 15.67
C GLN A 172 -9.84 5.93 15.06
N TYR A 173 -10.28 5.86 13.80
CA TYR A 173 -11.02 6.93 13.18
C TYR A 173 -12.38 7.16 13.86
N MET A 174 -13.13 6.10 14.16
CA MET A 174 -14.40 6.20 14.87
C MET A 174 -14.22 6.81 16.25
N ASP A 175 -13.19 6.42 16.99
CA ASP A 175 -12.90 6.97 18.33
C ASP A 175 -12.61 8.48 18.31
N SER A 176 -12.08 8.99 17.20
CA SER A 176 -11.70 10.40 17.06
C SER A 176 -12.85 11.29 16.54
N VAL A 177 -13.81 10.74 15.83
CA VAL A 177 -14.82 11.52 15.07
C VAL A 177 -16.24 11.27 15.55
N LEU A 178 -16.56 10.04 15.98
CA LEU A 178 -17.92 9.70 16.40
C LEU A 178 -18.10 9.94 17.92
N PRO A 179 -18.96 10.86 18.35
CA PRO A 179 -19.31 10.98 19.76
C PRO A 179 -20.05 9.73 20.23
N ILE A 180 -19.69 9.24 21.42
CA ILE A 180 -20.40 8.14 22.09
C ILE A 180 -21.66 8.75 22.74
N GLU A 181 -22.62 9.14 21.94
CA GLU A 181 -23.94 9.59 22.39
C GLU A 181 -24.99 8.52 22.09
N LEU A 182 -24.85 7.36 22.74
CA LEU A 182 -25.90 6.32 22.74
C LEU A 182 -26.06 5.74 24.12
#